data_733df702763771a1b1e7681b801086b2
#
_entry.id   733df702763771a1b1e7681b801086b2
#
_cell.length_a   1.000
_cell.length_b   1.000
_cell.length_c   1.000
_cell.angle_alpha   90.00
_cell.angle_beta   90.00
_cell.angle_gamma   90.00
#
_symmetry.space_group_name_H-M   'P 1'
#
loop_
_entity.id
_entity.type
_entity.pdbx_description
1 polymer ?
#
loop_
_entity_poly.entity_id
_entity_poly.type
_entity_poly.pdbx_seq_one_letter_code
_entity_poly.pdbx_strand_id
1 'polypeptide(L)'
;MTGQGLAVGATAPDFTLPEANKAPVSLSDFRGRQPVLLVFYPFAFSGVCTGELCQLRDDLSTFADAGVQVLAISCDTSQSLKAWGEQQGYQFPLLSDYWPHGAVAQAYDVFFDKAGMALRGTFLVDTDGVIRFAEVNPPGQARDQAAWQRAVTALTPA
;
A
#
# COMPACT_ATOMS: atom_id res chain seq x y z
N MET A 1 18.08 -8.45 -0.61
CA MET A 1 16.61 -8.41 -0.73
C MET A 1 16.11 -9.68 -1.41
N THR A 2 15.09 -10.30 -0.89
CA THR A 2 14.57 -11.57 -1.37
C THR A 2 13.31 -11.41 -2.23
N GLY A 3 12.64 -10.27 -2.18
CA GLY A 3 11.35 -10.06 -2.83
C GLY A 3 10.21 -10.83 -2.17
N GLN A 4 10.39 -11.25 -0.93
CA GLN A 4 9.37 -11.99 -0.18
C GLN A 4 8.61 -11.11 0.80
N GLY A 5 9.01 -9.86 0.95
CA GLY A 5 8.43 -8.93 1.90
C GLY A 5 8.92 -9.13 3.31
N LEU A 6 8.61 -8.17 4.17
CA LEU A 6 8.91 -8.25 5.60
C LEU A 6 7.91 -9.17 6.29
N ALA A 7 8.34 -9.79 7.38
CA ALA A 7 7.53 -10.77 8.09
C ALA A 7 6.56 -10.12 9.08
N VAL A 8 5.46 -10.80 9.36
CA VAL A 8 4.56 -10.47 10.46
C VAL A 8 5.35 -10.46 11.77
N GLY A 9 5.14 -9.46 12.60
CA GLY A 9 5.86 -9.24 13.85
C GLY A 9 7.03 -8.28 13.73
N ALA A 10 7.48 -7.97 12.51
CA ALA A 10 8.54 -6.99 12.30
C ALA A 10 8.00 -5.57 12.48
N THR A 11 8.89 -4.64 12.89
CA THR A 11 8.56 -3.22 12.89
C THR A 11 8.51 -2.72 11.45
N ALA A 12 7.40 -2.08 11.07
CA ALA A 12 7.26 -1.50 9.75
C ALA A 12 8.21 -0.30 9.60
N PRO A 13 9.09 -0.27 8.59
CA PRO A 13 9.95 0.89 8.35
C PRO A 13 9.12 2.15 8.11
N ASP A 14 9.49 3.24 8.77
CA ASP A 14 8.86 4.53 8.52
C ASP A 14 9.29 5.07 7.16
N PHE A 15 8.45 5.92 6.60
CA PHE A 15 8.74 6.59 5.35
C PHE A 15 7.99 7.91 5.28
N THR A 16 8.41 8.77 4.37
CA THR A 16 7.69 9.99 4.00
C THR A 16 7.68 10.06 2.48
N LEU A 17 6.49 10.00 1.90
CA LEU A 17 6.32 10.04 0.44
C LEU A 17 5.30 11.10 0.06
N PRO A 18 5.48 11.76 -1.11
CA PRO A 18 4.47 12.69 -1.61
C PRO A 18 3.28 11.92 -2.15
N GLU A 19 2.08 12.41 -1.88
CA GLU A 19 0.90 11.88 -2.56
C GLU A 19 0.69 12.57 -3.93
N ALA A 20 -0.38 12.20 -4.62
CA ALA A 20 -0.69 12.70 -5.95
C ALA A 20 -0.74 14.24 -6.01
N ASN A 21 -1.18 14.89 -4.93
CA ASN A 21 -1.20 16.37 -4.82
C ASN A 21 0.11 16.93 -4.29
N LYS A 22 1.14 16.10 -4.13
CA LYS A 22 2.49 16.42 -3.63
C LYS A 22 2.57 16.72 -2.13
N ALA A 23 1.49 16.59 -1.37
CA ALA A 23 1.55 16.72 0.08
C ALA A 23 2.29 15.52 0.69
N PRO A 24 3.18 15.73 1.68
CA PRO A 24 3.92 14.63 2.29
C PRO A 24 3.03 13.80 3.20
N VAL A 25 3.19 12.48 3.13
CA VAL A 25 2.50 11.53 4.01
C VAL A 25 3.55 10.62 4.62
N SER A 26 3.57 10.52 5.93
CA SER A 26 4.47 9.62 6.67
C SER A 26 3.70 8.52 7.34
N LEU A 27 4.25 7.30 7.37
CA LEU A 27 3.64 6.21 8.11
C LEU A 27 3.50 6.55 9.59
N SER A 28 4.50 7.22 10.16
CA SER A 28 4.48 7.65 11.56
C SER A 28 3.36 8.62 11.91
N ASP A 29 2.74 9.27 10.91
CA ASP A 29 1.59 10.14 11.15
C ASP A 29 0.39 9.38 11.75
N PHE A 30 0.35 8.07 11.52
CA PHE A 30 -0.76 7.21 11.96
C PHE A 30 -0.44 6.43 13.24
N ARG A 31 0.83 6.42 13.67
CA ARG A 31 1.25 5.69 14.87
C ARG A 31 0.52 6.22 16.10
N GLY A 32 -0.06 5.30 16.90
CA GLY A 32 -0.84 5.67 18.07
C GLY A 32 -2.24 6.20 17.75
N ARG A 33 -2.63 6.21 16.46
CA ARG A 33 -3.92 6.77 16.03
C ARG A 33 -4.79 5.75 15.32
N GLN A 34 -4.26 5.09 14.29
CA GLN A 34 -5.03 4.09 13.55
C GLN A 34 -4.10 3.13 12.81
N PRO A 35 -4.56 1.90 12.55
CA PRO A 35 -3.83 0.96 11.70
C PRO A 35 -3.78 1.45 10.26
N VAL A 36 -2.78 0.98 9.51
CA VAL A 36 -2.58 1.34 8.12
C VAL A 36 -2.46 0.09 7.26
N LEU A 37 -3.21 0.04 6.17
CA LEU A 37 -3.05 -0.98 5.15
C LEU A 37 -2.20 -0.41 4.01
N LEU A 38 -0.99 -0.94 3.86
CA LEU A 38 -0.07 -0.54 2.80
C LEU A 38 -0.26 -1.46 1.61
N VAL A 39 -0.53 -0.89 0.44
CA VAL A 39 -0.80 -1.63 -0.79
C VAL A 39 0.23 -1.21 -1.83
N PHE A 40 1.29 -2.00 -2.00
CA PHE A 40 2.28 -1.78 -3.05
C PHE A 40 1.76 -2.40 -4.34
N TYR A 41 1.97 -1.72 -5.47
CA TYR A 41 1.54 -2.22 -6.78
C TYR A 41 2.55 -1.80 -7.86
N PRO A 42 2.63 -2.53 -8.99
CA PRO A 42 3.66 -2.27 -10.00
C PRO A 42 3.54 -0.90 -10.66
N PHE A 43 2.43 -0.61 -11.35
CA PHE A 43 2.27 0.64 -12.11
C PHE A 43 0.83 1.08 -12.16
N ALA A 44 0.62 2.40 -12.06
CA ALA A 44 -0.62 3.04 -12.45
C ALA A 44 -0.96 2.71 -13.91
N PHE A 45 -2.22 2.73 -14.25
CA PHE A 45 -2.76 2.48 -15.59
C PHE A 45 -2.62 1.04 -16.11
N SER A 46 -1.94 0.12 -15.39
CA SER A 46 -1.91 -1.28 -15.82
C SER A 46 -3.25 -1.96 -15.51
N GLY A 47 -3.61 -2.97 -16.33
CA GLY A 47 -4.94 -3.60 -16.23
C GLY A 47 -5.20 -4.27 -14.87
N VAL A 48 -4.24 -5.06 -14.37
CA VAL A 48 -4.40 -5.76 -13.09
C VAL A 48 -4.40 -4.78 -11.92
N CYS A 49 -3.50 -3.78 -11.95
CA CYS A 49 -3.46 -2.76 -10.90
C CYS A 49 -4.74 -1.94 -10.88
N THR A 50 -5.24 -1.53 -12.04
CA THR A 50 -6.50 -0.77 -12.12
C THR A 50 -7.64 -1.59 -11.54
N GLY A 51 -7.75 -2.87 -11.90
CA GLY A 51 -8.79 -3.76 -11.37
C GLY A 51 -8.73 -3.91 -9.85
N GLU A 52 -7.53 -4.12 -9.30
CA GLU A 52 -7.36 -4.25 -7.85
C GLU A 52 -7.72 -2.97 -7.09
N LEU A 53 -7.24 -1.82 -7.58
CA LEU A 53 -7.50 -0.56 -6.89
C LEU A 53 -8.94 -0.09 -7.08
N CYS A 54 -9.59 -0.45 -8.17
CA CYS A 54 -11.02 -0.21 -8.34
C CYS A 54 -11.85 -1.04 -7.35
N GLN A 55 -11.48 -2.30 -7.12
CA GLN A 55 -12.12 -3.11 -6.08
C GLN A 55 -11.91 -2.49 -4.70
N LEU A 56 -10.68 -2.06 -4.40
CA LEU A 56 -10.35 -1.39 -3.15
C LEU A 56 -11.15 -0.08 -3.00
N ARG A 57 -11.28 0.69 -4.09
CA ARG A 57 -12.13 1.90 -4.10
C ARG A 57 -13.56 1.58 -3.71
N ASP A 58 -14.13 0.52 -4.29
CA ASP A 58 -15.51 0.14 -4.05
C ASP A 58 -15.73 -0.40 -2.63
N ASP A 59 -14.69 -1.02 -2.04
CA ASP A 59 -14.74 -1.60 -0.69
C ASP A 59 -14.15 -0.67 0.38
N LEU A 60 -13.80 0.56 0.02
CA LEU A 60 -13.06 1.46 0.92
C LEU A 60 -13.80 1.72 2.23
N SER A 61 -15.13 1.81 2.20
CA SER A 61 -15.92 2.04 3.40
C SER A 61 -15.74 0.93 4.44
N THR A 62 -15.50 -0.30 4.04
CA THR A 62 -15.25 -1.41 4.95
C THR A 62 -14.01 -1.14 5.80
N PHE A 63 -12.93 -0.63 5.18
CA PHE A 63 -11.71 -0.30 5.90
C PHE A 63 -11.88 0.96 6.75
N ALA A 64 -12.52 1.99 6.19
CA ALA A 64 -12.77 3.23 6.91
C ALA A 64 -13.64 2.98 8.15
N ASP A 65 -14.68 2.17 8.04
CA ASP A 65 -15.56 1.83 9.17
C ASP A 65 -14.82 1.05 10.25
N ALA A 66 -13.79 0.29 9.88
CA ALA A 66 -12.91 -0.41 10.83
C ALA A 66 -11.80 0.49 11.38
N GLY A 67 -11.74 1.76 10.98
CA GLY A 67 -10.73 2.72 11.42
C GLY A 67 -9.37 2.52 10.78
N VAL A 68 -9.28 1.84 9.63
CA VAL A 68 -8.02 1.55 8.95
C VAL A 68 -7.79 2.54 7.82
N GLN A 69 -6.61 3.16 7.79
CA GLN A 69 -6.18 4.02 6.70
C GLN A 69 -5.55 3.17 5.59
N VAL A 70 -6.00 3.35 4.37
CA VAL A 70 -5.39 2.70 3.19
C VAL A 70 -4.41 3.67 2.54
N LEU A 71 -3.19 3.19 2.27
CA LEU A 71 -2.15 3.92 1.52
C LEU A 71 -1.68 3.03 0.38
N ALA A 72 -1.84 3.49 -0.87
CA ALA A 72 -1.38 2.76 -2.04
C ALA A 72 -0.07 3.37 -2.54
N ILE A 73 0.93 2.53 -2.82
CA ILE A 73 2.30 2.97 -3.10
C ILE A 73 2.80 2.33 -4.39
N SER A 74 3.31 3.16 -5.30
CA SER A 74 3.99 2.70 -6.51
C SER A 74 5.21 3.58 -6.81
N CYS A 75 6.02 3.15 -7.77
CA CYS A 75 7.18 3.93 -8.22
C CYS A 75 6.83 4.97 -9.29
N ASP A 76 5.55 5.25 -9.50
CA ASP A 76 5.09 6.26 -10.45
C ASP A 76 5.31 7.68 -9.91
N THR A 77 5.37 8.65 -10.83
CA THR A 77 5.44 10.06 -10.45
C THR A 77 4.11 10.55 -9.87
N SER A 78 4.15 11.62 -9.06
CA SER A 78 2.94 12.24 -8.53
C SER A 78 1.99 12.69 -9.64
N GLN A 79 2.52 13.17 -10.76
CA GLN A 79 1.72 13.60 -11.90
C GLN A 79 0.91 12.45 -12.49
N SER A 80 1.55 11.29 -12.69
CA SER A 80 0.86 10.10 -13.20
C SER A 80 -0.20 9.62 -12.22
N LEU A 81 0.11 9.62 -10.93
CA LEU A 81 -0.83 9.20 -9.89
C LEU A 81 -2.03 10.13 -9.79
N LYS A 82 -1.81 11.44 -9.96
CA LYS A 82 -2.91 12.40 -9.94
C LYS A 82 -3.88 12.14 -11.09
N ALA A 83 -3.36 11.97 -12.31
CA ALA A 83 -4.19 11.70 -13.48
C ALA A 83 -4.98 10.39 -13.31
N TRP A 84 -4.32 9.33 -12.85
CA TRP A 84 -4.94 8.03 -12.68
C TRP A 84 -6.00 8.04 -11.58
N GLY A 85 -5.67 8.65 -10.43
CA GLY A 85 -6.60 8.74 -9.31
C GLY A 85 -7.86 9.53 -9.65
N GLU A 86 -7.72 10.64 -10.38
CA GLU A 86 -8.87 11.44 -10.81
C GLU A 86 -9.72 10.66 -11.81
N GLN A 87 -9.09 9.98 -12.76
CA GLN A 87 -9.80 9.18 -13.77
C GLN A 87 -10.61 8.05 -13.14
N GLN A 88 -10.06 7.40 -12.11
CA GLN A 88 -10.69 6.24 -11.47
C GLN A 88 -11.52 6.59 -10.24
N GLY A 89 -11.45 7.82 -9.74
CA GLY A 89 -12.19 8.26 -8.57
C GLY A 89 -11.71 7.65 -7.26
N TYR A 90 -10.42 7.41 -7.12
CA TYR A 90 -9.86 6.86 -5.88
C TYR A 90 -9.90 7.90 -4.76
N GLN A 91 -10.40 7.49 -3.58
CA GLN A 91 -10.51 8.35 -2.41
C GLN A 91 -9.46 8.04 -1.34
N PHE A 92 -8.54 7.14 -1.61
CA PHE A 92 -7.40 6.86 -0.75
C PHE A 92 -6.13 7.48 -1.33
N PRO A 93 -5.13 7.85 -0.49
CA PRO A 93 -3.91 8.44 -0.99
C PRO A 93 -3.13 7.49 -1.91
N LEU A 94 -2.66 8.03 -3.03
CA LEU A 94 -1.72 7.36 -3.92
C LEU A 94 -0.35 7.99 -3.68
N LEU A 95 0.59 7.22 -3.14
CA LEU A 95 1.90 7.72 -2.73
C LEU A 95 2.95 7.37 -3.79
N SER A 96 3.84 8.33 -4.06
CA SER A 96 4.87 8.21 -5.09
C SER A 96 6.21 7.80 -4.47
N ASP A 97 6.65 6.58 -4.74
CA ASP A 97 7.97 6.07 -4.40
C ASP A 97 8.93 6.22 -5.59
N TYR A 98 8.77 7.34 -6.33
CA TYR A 98 9.53 7.58 -7.54
C TYR A 98 10.99 7.91 -7.25
N TRP A 99 11.26 8.69 -6.19
CA TRP A 99 12.64 9.11 -5.91
C TRP A 99 12.94 9.25 -4.40
N PRO A 100 14.02 8.68 -3.87
CA PRO A 100 14.92 7.75 -4.57
C PRO A 100 14.13 6.54 -5.05
N HIS A 101 14.37 6.14 -6.29
CA HIS A 101 13.46 5.24 -7.00
C HIS A 101 13.29 3.90 -6.29
N GLY A 102 12.08 3.62 -5.84
CA GLY A 102 11.76 2.37 -5.17
C GLY A 102 12.34 2.24 -3.76
N ALA A 103 12.79 3.32 -3.12
CA ALA A 103 13.43 3.25 -1.81
C ALA A 103 12.54 2.61 -0.75
N VAL A 104 11.25 2.94 -0.73
CA VAL A 104 10.31 2.38 0.24
C VAL A 104 9.98 0.92 -0.10
N ALA A 105 9.78 0.62 -1.38
CA ALA A 105 9.60 -0.76 -1.82
C ALA A 105 10.80 -1.63 -1.42
N GLN A 106 12.02 -1.10 -1.52
CA GLN A 106 13.23 -1.81 -1.08
C GLN A 106 13.22 -2.03 0.43
N ALA A 107 12.83 -1.03 1.20
CA ALA A 107 12.76 -1.14 2.67
C ALA A 107 11.76 -2.23 3.11
N TYR A 108 10.70 -2.45 2.34
CA TYR A 108 9.70 -3.48 2.62
C TYR A 108 9.99 -4.81 1.90
N ASP A 109 11.13 -4.91 1.21
CA ASP A 109 11.55 -6.10 0.45
C ASP A 109 10.54 -6.52 -0.62
N VAL A 110 9.98 -5.52 -1.31
CA VAL A 110 9.02 -5.73 -2.40
C VAL A 110 9.41 -4.97 -3.67
N PHE A 111 10.70 -4.67 -3.84
CA PHE A 111 11.17 -3.98 -5.03
C PHE A 111 11.63 -4.98 -6.09
N PHE A 112 11.07 -4.89 -7.29
CA PHE A 112 11.46 -5.71 -8.44
C PHE A 112 12.46 -4.93 -9.29
N ASP A 113 13.75 -5.15 -9.05
CA ASP A 113 14.83 -4.36 -9.65
C ASP A 113 14.97 -4.56 -11.15
N LYS A 114 14.52 -5.70 -11.68
CA LYS A 114 14.60 -5.99 -13.12
C LYS A 114 13.69 -5.07 -13.94
N ALA A 115 12.65 -4.53 -13.35
CA ALA A 115 11.69 -3.65 -14.04
C ALA A 115 11.55 -2.29 -13.36
N GLY A 116 12.22 -2.04 -12.23
CA GLY A 116 12.16 -0.77 -11.53
C GLY A 116 10.78 -0.47 -10.94
N MET A 117 10.08 -1.48 -10.45
CA MET A 117 8.72 -1.35 -9.93
C MET A 117 8.55 -2.14 -8.64
N ALA A 118 7.45 -1.91 -7.93
CA ALA A 118 7.11 -2.72 -6.77
C ALA A 118 6.44 -4.03 -7.20
N LEU A 119 6.64 -5.08 -6.40
CA LEU A 119 5.80 -6.26 -6.43
C LEU A 119 4.45 -5.93 -5.77
N ARG A 120 3.48 -6.85 -5.86
CA ARG A 120 2.17 -6.68 -5.20
C ARG A 120 2.28 -7.08 -3.74
N GLY A 121 2.88 -6.19 -2.94
CA GLY A 121 3.04 -6.37 -1.50
C GLY A 121 1.89 -5.73 -0.74
N THR A 122 1.39 -6.42 0.28
CA THR A 122 0.33 -5.92 1.14
C THR A 122 0.75 -6.11 2.59
N PHE A 123 0.71 -5.04 3.36
CA PHE A 123 1.11 -5.06 4.78
C PHE A 123 0.07 -4.34 5.61
N LEU A 124 -0.43 -4.99 6.65
CA LEU A 124 -1.27 -4.33 7.63
C LEU A 124 -0.41 -4.00 8.85
N VAL A 125 -0.30 -2.72 9.16
CA VAL A 125 0.52 -2.18 10.24
C VAL A 125 -0.41 -1.72 11.35
N ASP A 126 -0.19 -2.19 12.58
CA ASP A 126 -1.02 -1.78 13.71
C ASP A 126 -0.63 -0.39 14.25
N THR A 127 -1.34 0.08 15.27
CA THR A 127 -1.09 1.41 15.85
C THR A 127 0.28 1.52 16.52
N ASP A 128 0.91 0.40 16.85
CA ASP A 128 2.25 0.37 17.45
C ASP A 128 3.35 0.32 16.38
N GLY A 129 2.98 0.28 15.10
CA GLY A 129 3.93 0.20 13.99
C GLY A 129 4.43 -1.20 13.70
N VAL A 130 3.71 -2.23 14.16
CA VAL A 130 4.09 -3.64 13.95
C VAL A 130 3.26 -4.23 12.82
N ILE A 131 3.93 -4.98 11.93
CA ILE A 131 3.26 -5.66 10.82
C ILE A 131 2.44 -6.83 11.37
N ARG A 132 1.15 -6.83 11.09
CA ARG A 132 0.21 -7.88 11.53
C ARG A 132 -0.29 -8.77 10.41
N PHE A 133 -0.12 -8.35 9.16
CA PHE A 133 -0.42 -9.14 7.98
C PHE A 133 0.60 -8.78 6.91
N ALA A 134 1.08 -9.76 6.18
CA ALA A 134 2.03 -9.55 5.09
C ALA A 134 1.80 -10.61 4.01
N GLU A 135 1.69 -10.14 2.76
CA GLU A 135 1.56 -11.02 1.60
C GLU A 135 2.24 -10.36 0.41
N VAL A 136 2.94 -11.15 -0.40
CA VAL A 136 3.57 -10.64 -1.62
C VAL A 136 3.18 -11.56 -2.77
N ASN A 137 2.58 -10.96 -3.80
CA ASN A 137 2.23 -11.65 -5.04
C ASN A 137 3.10 -11.15 -6.20
N PRO A 138 3.38 -12.00 -7.21
CA PRO A 138 4.05 -11.58 -8.43
C PRO A 138 3.24 -10.50 -9.17
N PRO A 139 3.88 -9.68 -10.03
CA PRO A 139 3.19 -8.58 -10.70
C PRO A 139 1.95 -8.98 -11.50
N GLY A 140 1.93 -10.17 -12.08
CA GLY A 140 0.81 -10.65 -12.90
C GLY A 140 -0.33 -11.30 -12.11
N GLN A 141 -0.22 -11.44 -10.79
CA GLN A 141 -1.20 -12.14 -9.98
C GLN A 141 -1.94 -11.19 -9.05
N ALA A 142 -3.26 -11.06 -9.23
CA ALA A 142 -4.09 -10.26 -8.34
C ALA A 142 -4.16 -10.86 -6.94
N ARG A 143 -4.36 -9.99 -5.93
CA ARG A 143 -4.41 -10.36 -4.51
C ARG A 143 -5.80 -10.79 -4.09
N ASP A 144 -5.86 -11.59 -3.00
CA ASP A 144 -7.10 -11.95 -2.34
C ASP A 144 -7.46 -10.87 -1.31
N GLN A 145 -8.33 -9.93 -1.70
CA GLN A 145 -8.72 -8.82 -0.82
C GLN A 145 -9.60 -9.27 0.36
N ALA A 146 -10.22 -10.44 0.28
CA ALA A 146 -10.94 -11.01 1.42
C ALA A 146 -9.97 -11.33 2.57
N ALA A 147 -8.73 -11.71 2.28
CA ALA A 147 -7.70 -11.93 3.30
C ALA A 147 -7.39 -10.65 4.06
N TRP A 148 -7.41 -9.49 3.39
CA TRP A 148 -7.18 -8.20 4.04
C TRP A 148 -8.28 -7.89 5.06
N GLN A 149 -9.53 -8.14 4.67
CA GLN A 149 -10.68 -7.89 5.55
C GLN A 149 -10.64 -8.81 6.78
N ARG A 150 -10.23 -10.06 6.61
CA ARG A 150 -10.04 -10.98 7.73
C ARG A 150 -8.94 -10.50 8.68
N ALA A 151 -7.83 -10.00 8.12
CA ALA A 151 -6.71 -9.46 8.91
C ALA A 151 -7.13 -8.23 9.69
N VAL A 152 -7.89 -7.32 9.07
CA VAL A 152 -8.42 -6.12 9.72
C VAL A 152 -9.38 -6.50 10.85
N THR A 153 -10.25 -7.47 10.63
CA THR A 153 -11.17 -7.95 11.67
C THR A 153 -10.41 -8.53 12.86
N ALA A 154 -9.31 -9.22 12.62
CA ALA A 154 -8.48 -9.79 13.67
C ALA A 154 -7.78 -8.74 14.55
N LEU A 155 -7.54 -7.53 14.02
CA LEU A 155 -6.97 -6.42 14.81
C LEU A 155 -7.98 -5.78 15.74
N THR A 156 -9.26 -5.83 15.38
CA THR A 156 -10.32 -5.15 16.13
C THR A 156 -10.83 -6.13 17.20
N PRO A 157 -10.62 -5.88 18.49
CA PRO A 157 -11.19 -6.75 19.52
C PRO A 157 -12.70 -6.71 19.43
N ALA A 158 -13.29 -7.88 19.56
CA ALA A 158 -14.75 -8.01 19.55
C ALA A 158 -15.38 -7.23 20.71
#